data_07b455cbd9212069a77fa96a3976c468
#
_entry.id   07b455cbd9212069a77fa96a3976c468
#
_cell.length_a   1.000
_cell.length_b   1.000
_cell.length_c   1.000
_cell.angle_alpha   90.00
_cell.angle_beta   90.00
_cell.angle_gamma   90.00
#
_symmetry.space_group_name_H-M   'P 1'
#
loop_
_entity.id
_entity.type
_entity.pdbx_description
1 polymer ?
#
loop_
_entity_poly.entity_id
_entity_poly.type
_entity_poly.pdbx_seq_one_letter_code
_entity_poly.pdbx_strand_id
1 'polypeptide(L)'
;FRLVKSFSEKDKKQDKITIKYDKNNIRDFDKEENVSDEIFQYYRSQFDFEDYPMEVFLEDIPSSEQGYKIERFEMDTPYKSDEKLFGFIIYSIKFKDYLKPIIDHPSAGALFDKTTNWIKKYSIRDNKFLLDEGYAVILPVYHSTLSRKRTIDSWWPNKSEEYKQSILKIGKDFKRVIDYIETRKEFDISKLSYQGYSWGSVSSNYLLAIEDRVKSAAIFVGGLMLQKSKKEIEPHIYLRRIKIPVLHIVGKLDGVFDHEKSFKPWNKLIGTPTKDKRIVILENIGH
;
A
#
# COMPACT_ATOMS: atom_id res chain seq x y z
N PHE A 1 11.37 15.77 -4.69
CA PHE A 1 11.66 15.25 -3.33
C PHE A 1 12.04 16.40 -2.41
N ARG A 2 11.11 17.02 -1.69
CA ARG A 2 11.40 17.85 -0.53
C ARG A 2 10.97 17.07 0.71
N LEU A 3 11.81 16.13 1.14
CA LEU A 3 11.76 15.48 2.46
C LEU A 3 12.70 16.16 3.47
N VAL A 4 12.91 17.46 3.34
CA VAL A 4 13.63 18.22 4.36
C VAL A 4 12.89 19.52 4.61
N LYS A 5 11.88 19.49 5.47
CA LYS A 5 11.58 20.64 6.29
C LYS A 5 12.69 20.71 7.34
N SER A 6 13.49 21.77 7.33
CA SER A 6 14.35 22.09 8.47
C SER A 6 13.45 22.23 9.70
N PHE A 7 13.61 21.35 10.68
CA PHE A 7 12.93 21.44 11.95
C PHE A 7 13.33 22.73 12.67
N SER A 8 12.39 23.54 13.05
CA SER A 8 12.62 24.69 13.93
C SER A 8 12.99 24.20 15.33
N GLU A 9 13.64 25.04 16.15
CA GLU A 9 13.95 24.66 17.55
C GLU A 9 12.70 24.32 18.39
N LYS A 10 11.50 24.78 18.00
CA LYS A 10 10.23 24.41 18.62
C LYS A 10 9.86 22.94 18.33
N ASP A 11 10.26 22.39 17.19
CA ASP A 11 9.95 21.00 16.82
C ASP A 11 10.80 20.00 17.61
N LYS A 12 11.98 20.41 18.12
CA LYS A 12 12.86 19.58 18.97
C LYS A 12 12.26 19.17 20.32
N LYS A 13 11.18 19.80 20.77
CA LYS A 13 10.49 19.44 22.01
C LYS A 13 9.40 18.37 21.85
N GLN A 14 8.97 18.07 20.62
CA GLN A 14 7.98 17.04 20.34
C GLN A 14 8.60 15.66 19.99
N ASP A 15 9.92 15.59 19.79
CA ASP A 15 10.63 14.40 19.32
C ASP A 15 10.93 13.36 20.41
N LYS A 16 10.23 13.36 21.52
CA LYS A 16 10.28 12.26 22.48
C LYS A 16 9.07 11.35 22.43
N ILE A 17 8.60 11.01 21.23
CA ILE A 17 7.92 9.72 21.06
C ILE A 17 9.03 8.68 20.94
N THR A 18 9.71 8.44 22.02
CA THR A 18 10.50 7.22 22.18
C THR A 18 9.48 6.11 22.23
N ILE A 19 9.25 5.43 21.10
CA ILE A 19 8.58 4.13 21.11
C ILE A 19 9.45 3.30 22.05
N LYS A 20 8.98 3.09 23.28
CA LYS A 20 9.63 2.16 24.22
C LYS A 20 9.45 0.78 23.62
N TYR A 21 10.40 0.38 22.77
CA TYR A 21 10.52 -1.04 22.44
C TYR A 21 10.75 -1.78 23.76
N ASP A 22 9.82 -2.64 24.10
CA ASP A 22 10.06 -3.62 25.14
C ASP A 22 11.25 -4.46 24.68
N LYS A 23 12.40 -4.23 25.30
CA LYS A 23 13.65 -4.92 24.96
C LYS A 23 13.53 -6.45 25.11
N ASN A 24 12.54 -6.91 25.85
CA ASN A 24 12.26 -8.33 26.08
C ASN A 24 11.37 -8.97 25.01
N ASN A 25 10.85 -8.19 24.06
CA ASN A 25 9.93 -8.66 23.02
C ASN A 25 10.49 -8.40 21.61
N ILE A 26 11.78 -8.57 21.42
CA ILE A 26 12.41 -8.45 20.10
C ILE A 26 12.00 -9.67 19.29
N ARG A 27 11.17 -9.46 18.29
CA ARG A 27 10.78 -10.50 17.32
C ARG A 27 12.01 -10.91 16.50
N ASP A 28 12.31 -12.20 16.52
CA ASP A 28 13.35 -12.80 15.71
C ASP A 28 12.70 -13.51 14.51
N PHE A 29 12.75 -12.88 13.33
CA PHE A 29 12.14 -13.42 12.12
C PHE A 29 12.83 -14.68 11.58
N ASP A 30 14.06 -14.98 12.02
CA ASP A 30 14.74 -16.22 11.66
C ASP A 30 14.15 -17.45 12.38
N LYS A 31 13.49 -17.23 13.52
CA LYS A 31 12.78 -18.24 14.30
C LYS A 31 11.29 -18.33 13.99
N GLU A 32 10.76 -17.40 13.16
CA GLU A 32 9.35 -17.44 12.78
C GLU A 32 9.10 -18.54 11.76
N GLU A 33 8.21 -19.44 12.11
CA GLU A 33 7.82 -20.56 11.26
C GLU A 33 7.10 -20.09 9.99
N ASN A 34 7.41 -20.72 8.89
CA ASN A 34 6.61 -20.61 7.67
C ASN A 34 5.45 -21.62 7.74
N VAL A 35 4.45 -21.43 6.91
CA VAL A 35 3.35 -22.37 6.73
C VAL A 35 3.52 -23.15 5.42
N SER A 36 2.91 -24.35 5.33
CA SER A 36 2.82 -25.07 4.06
C SER A 36 2.06 -24.27 3.01
N ASP A 37 2.22 -24.64 1.75
CA ASP A 37 1.49 -23.94 0.68
C ASP A 37 -0.02 -24.18 0.77
N GLU A 38 -0.47 -25.32 1.27
CA GLU A 38 -1.90 -25.61 1.53
C GLU A 38 -2.48 -24.66 2.57
N ILE A 39 -1.78 -24.47 3.70
CA ILE A 39 -2.19 -23.52 4.74
C ILE A 39 -2.17 -22.09 4.20
N PHE A 40 -1.15 -21.76 3.40
CA PHE A 40 -1.09 -20.44 2.78
C PHE A 40 -2.28 -20.21 1.82
N GLN A 41 -2.64 -21.17 0.99
CA GLN A 41 -3.80 -21.04 0.10
C GLN A 41 -5.09 -20.84 0.90
N TYR A 42 -5.25 -21.53 2.03
CA TYR A 42 -6.37 -21.27 2.93
C TYR A 42 -6.35 -19.84 3.51
N TYR A 43 -5.18 -19.29 3.87
CA TYR A 43 -5.08 -17.91 4.33
C TYR A 43 -5.37 -16.92 3.20
N ARG A 44 -4.82 -17.17 2.02
CA ARG A 44 -5.04 -16.37 0.81
C ARG A 44 -6.52 -16.33 0.42
N SER A 45 -7.22 -17.45 0.49
CA SER A 45 -8.64 -17.52 0.12
C SER A 45 -9.56 -16.66 1.00
N GLN A 46 -9.14 -16.27 2.20
CA GLN A 46 -9.90 -15.32 3.02
C GLN A 46 -10.01 -13.92 2.40
N PHE A 47 -9.14 -13.60 1.44
CA PHE A 47 -9.21 -12.37 0.64
C PHE A 47 -10.09 -12.52 -0.62
N ASP A 48 -10.65 -13.69 -0.88
CA ASP A 48 -11.58 -13.88 -1.98
C ASP A 48 -12.99 -13.38 -1.60
N PHE A 49 -13.77 -13.09 -2.61
CA PHE A 49 -15.15 -12.63 -2.48
C PHE A 49 -15.98 -13.19 -3.65
N GLU A 50 -17.29 -13.22 -3.47
CA GLU A 50 -18.20 -13.65 -4.53
C GLU A 50 -18.15 -12.67 -5.70
N ASP A 51 -18.11 -13.19 -6.92
CA ASP A 51 -18.25 -12.36 -8.10
C ASP A 51 -19.71 -11.90 -8.24
N TYR A 52 -19.89 -10.60 -8.43
CA TYR A 52 -21.18 -9.99 -8.72
C TYR A 52 -20.99 -8.78 -9.63
N PRO A 53 -22.02 -8.37 -10.39
CA PRO A 53 -21.92 -7.26 -11.31
C PRO A 53 -21.32 -6.02 -10.66
N MET A 54 -20.39 -5.40 -11.34
CA MET A 54 -19.69 -4.21 -10.88
C MET A 54 -20.36 -2.99 -11.52
N GLU A 55 -21.23 -2.33 -10.75
CA GLU A 55 -21.81 -1.07 -11.14
C GLU A 55 -20.89 0.05 -10.69
N VAL A 56 -20.23 0.69 -11.64
CA VAL A 56 -19.27 1.76 -11.36
C VAL A 56 -19.85 3.11 -11.77
N PHE A 57 -19.96 3.99 -10.81
CA PHE A 57 -20.24 5.41 -11.07
C PHE A 57 -18.89 6.15 -11.28
N LEU A 58 -18.83 6.97 -12.32
CA LEU A 58 -17.68 7.78 -12.68
C LEU A 58 -18.03 9.27 -12.64
N GLU A 59 -17.13 10.06 -12.05
CA GLU A 59 -17.23 11.51 -11.99
C GLU A 59 -15.91 12.15 -12.40
N ASP A 60 -15.96 13.09 -13.35
CA ASP A 60 -14.80 13.91 -13.68
C ASP A 60 -14.59 14.97 -12.61
N ILE A 61 -13.42 14.98 -12.01
CA ILE A 61 -13.01 15.96 -11.01
C ILE A 61 -12.21 17.07 -11.70
N PRO A 62 -12.56 18.35 -11.50
CA PRO A 62 -11.78 19.45 -12.05
C PRO A 62 -10.31 19.37 -11.62
N SER A 63 -9.42 19.35 -12.63
CA SER A 63 -7.98 19.39 -12.42
C SER A 63 -7.51 20.85 -12.28
N SER A 64 -6.58 21.09 -11.35
CA SER A 64 -5.90 22.37 -11.22
C SER A 64 -4.75 22.56 -12.23
N GLU A 65 -4.33 21.49 -12.90
CA GLU A 65 -3.24 21.50 -13.87
C GLU A 65 -3.74 21.09 -15.26
N GLN A 66 -3.47 21.93 -16.25
CA GLN A 66 -3.82 21.64 -17.63
C GLN A 66 -3.05 20.42 -18.17
N GLY A 67 -3.72 19.60 -18.98
CA GLY A 67 -3.12 18.40 -19.56
C GLY A 67 -3.25 17.13 -18.71
N TYR A 68 -3.86 17.23 -17.53
CA TYR A 68 -4.13 16.08 -16.67
C TYR A 68 -5.61 15.95 -16.36
N LYS A 69 -6.06 14.71 -16.23
CA LYS A 69 -7.42 14.36 -15.85
C LYS A 69 -7.43 13.66 -14.50
N ILE A 70 -8.47 13.93 -13.72
CA ILE A 70 -8.78 13.24 -12.48
C ILE A 70 -10.19 12.68 -12.62
N GLU A 71 -10.34 11.38 -12.48
CA GLU A 71 -11.62 10.70 -12.41
C GLU A 71 -11.83 10.17 -10.99
N ARG A 72 -13.02 10.31 -10.45
CA ARG A 72 -13.45 9.61 -9.25
C ARG A 72 -14.33 8.44 -9.66
N PHE A 73 -13.97 7.23 -9.24
CA PHE A 73 -14.81 6.06 -9.38
C PHE A 73 -15.45 5.70 -8.03
N GLU A 74 -16.66 5.11 -8.09
CA GLU A 74 -17.35 4.59 -6.92
C GLU A 74 -18.11 3.32 -7.30
N MET A 75 -18.07 2.30 -6.45
CA MET A 75 -18.72 1.01 -6.65
C MET A 75 -19.08 0.35 -5.31
N ASP A 76 -19.81 -0.73 -5.34
CA ASP A 76 -20.08 -1.53 -4.16
C ASP A 76 -18.82 -2.20 -3.62
N THR A 77 -18.75 -2.31 -2.28
CA THR A 77 -17.66 -3.03 -1.64
C THR A 77 -17.75 -4.54 -1.91
N PRO A 78 -16.62 -5.24 -2.03
CA PRO A 78 -16.65 -6.69 -2.29
C PRO A 78 -17.11 -7.54 -1.09
N TYR A 79 -17.51 -6.93 0.00
CA TYR A 79 -18.00 -7.61 1.21
C TYR A 79 -19.41 -7.18 1.61
N LYS A 80 -20.21 -6.68 0.65
CA LYS A 80 -21.65 -6.39 0.78
C LYS A 80 -21.97 -5.56 2.04
N SER A 81 -21.39 -4.38 2.15
CA SER A 81 -21.68 -3.42 3.21
C SER A 81 -22.44 -2.22 2.66
N ASP A 82 -23.02 -1.42 3.55
CA ASP A 82 -23.66 -0.14 3.17
C ASP A 82 -22.64 0.93 2.72
N GLU A 83 -21.35 0.65 2.88
CA GLU A 83 -20.29 1.54 2.41
C GLU A 83 -20.00 1.31 0.93
N LYS A 84 -19.54 2.36 0.25
CA LYS A 84 -19.01 2.28 -1.10
C LYS A 84 -17.48 2.19 -1.08
N LEU A 85 -16.93 1.44 -2.02
CA LEU A 85 -15.52 1.51 -2.40
C LEU A 85 -15.39 2.59 -3.47
N PHE A 86 -14.51 3.55 -3.24
CA PHE A 86 -14.25 4.59 -4.22
C PHE A 86 -12.76 4.94 -4.24
N GLY A 87 -12.36 5.71 -5.24
CA GLY A 87 -11.00 6.17 -5.40
C GLY A 87 -10.87 7.16 -6.54
N PHE A 88 -9.64 7.48 -6.88
CA PHE A 88 -9.32 8.45 -7.91
C PHE A 88 -8.35 7.83 -8.90
N ILE A 89 -8.52 8.18 -10.18
CA ILE A 89 -7.61 7.84 -11.27
C ILE A 89 -7.08 9.14 -11.83
N ILE A 90 -5.76 9.26 -11.90
CA ILE A 90 -5.08 10.46 -12.35
C ILE A 90 -4.15 10.10 -13.49
N TYR A 91 -4.27 10.78 -14.61
CA TYR A 91 -3.44 10.55 -15.78
C TYR A 91 -3.24 11.77 -16.65
N SER A 92 -2.20 11.76 -17.48
CA SER A 92 -2.01 12.76 -18.53
C SER A 92 -2.90 12.44 -19.72
N ILE A 93 -3.66 13.42 -20.22
CA ILE A 93 -4.54 13.27 -21.40
C ILE A 93 -3.78 12.91 -22.68
N LYS A 94 -2.47 13.16 -22.71
CA LYS A 94 -1.58 12.77 -23.81
C LYS A 94 -1.58 11.25 -24.05
N PHE A 95 -1.81 10.45 -22.99
CA PHE A 95 -1.75 8.98 -23.03
C PHE A 95 -3.10 8.31 -22.80
N LYS A 96 -4.21 9.06 -22.92
CA LYS A 96 -5.57 8.60 -22.55
C LYS A 96 -6.01 7.28 -23.17
N ASP A 97 -5.44 6.88 -24.30
CA ASP A 97 -5.79 5.65 -25.02
C ASP A 97 -4.87 4.47 -24.70
N TYR A 98 -3.79 4.70 -23.94
CA TYR A 98 -2.86 3.67 -23.51
C TYR A 98 -2.17 4.07 -22.22
N LEU A 99 -2.68 3.56 -21.11
CA LEU A 99 -2.26 3.90 -19.76
C LEU A 99 -1.62 2.71 -19.08
N LYS A 100 -0.49 2.92 -18.41
CA LYS A 100 0.15 1.94 -17.54
C LYS A 100 -0.39 2.13 -16.11
N PRO A 101 -1.24 1.22 -15.59
CA PRO A 101 -1.85 1.42 -14.28
C PRO A 101 -0.83 1.20 -13.16
N ILE A 102 -0.82 2.11 -12.18
CA ILE A 102 -0.09 1.96 -10.93
C ILE A 102 -1.01 2.27 -9.76
N ILE A 103 -1.20 1.28 -8.88
CA ILE A 103 -1.98 1.48 -7.66
C ILE A 103 -1.09 2.07 -6.59
N ASP A 104 -1.48 3.22 -6.08
CA ASP A 104 -0.80 3.94 -5.00
C ASP A 104 -1.49 3.70 -3.67
N HIS A 105 -0.80 3.03 -2.74
CA HIS A 105 -1.31 2.78 -1.41
C HIS A 105 -0.79 3.83 -0.43
N PRO A 106 -1.69 4.53 0.27
CA PRO A 106 -1.32 5.64 1.12
C PRO A 106 -0.51 5.22 2.36
N SER A 107 0.15 6.20 2.97
CA SER A 107 0.77 6.05 4.30
C SER A 107 -0.29 5.96 5.42
N ALA A 108 0.14 5.67 6.65
CA ALA A 108 -0.73 5.57 7.82
C ALA A 108 -1.51 6.87 8.15
N GLY A 109 -1.08 8.01 7.62
CA GLY A 109 -1.85 9.26 7.71
C GLY A 109 -3.28 9.11 7.21
N ALA A 110 -3.52 8.25 6.23
CA ALA A 110 -4.86 7.97 5.71
C ALA A 110 -5.84 7.35 6.72
N LEU A 111 -5.35 6.75 7.81
CA LEU A 111 -6.19 6.26 8.91
C LEU A 111 -6.69 7.39 9.82
N PHE A 112 -6.04 8.52 9.81
CA PHE A 112 -6.33 9.65 10.71
C PHE A 112 -6.96 10.84 9.99
N ASP A 113 -6.66 11.01 8.70
CA ASP A 113 -7.29 12.01 7.86
C ASP A 113 -8.73 11.60 7.54
N LYS A 114 -9.62 12.58 7.49
CA LYS A 114 -11.05 12.37 7.20
C LYS A 114 -11.48 12.96 5.85
N THR A 115 -10.51 13.41 5.06
CA THR A 115 -10.78 14.11 3.81
C THR A 115 -9.90 13.59 2.67
N THR A 116 -10.44 13.64 1.47
CA THR A 116 -9.73 13.36 0.22
C THR A 116 -9.29 14.63 -0.52
N ASN A 117 -9.45 15.79 0.09
CA ASN A 117 -9.17 17.08 -0.58
C ASN A 117 -7.71 17.23 -1.01
N TRP A 118 -6.78 16.62 -0.27
CA TRP A 118 -5.36 16.65 -0.63
C TRP A 118 -5.07 15.92 -1.94
N ILE A 119 -5.84 14.89 -2.29
CA ILE A 119 -5.70 14.16 -3.56
C ILE A 119 -5.87 15.12 -4.73
N LYS A 120 -6.92 15.93 -4.70
CA LYS A 120 -7.20 16.93 -5.73
C LYS A 120 -6.07 17.96 -5.88
N LYS A 121 -5.40 18.30 -4.77
CA LYS A 121 -4.42 19.39 -4.71
C LYS A 121 -2.99 18.97 -5.02
N TYR A 122 -2.60 17.78 -4.57
CA TYR A 122 -1.19 17.40 -4.55
C TYR A 122 -0.85 16.19 -5.43
N SER A 123 -1.84 15.36 -5.77
CA SER A 123 -1.57 14.07 -6.43
C SER A 123 -0.94 14.22 -7.82
N ILE A 124 -1.30 15.23 -8.61
CA ILE A 124 -0.65 15.49 -9.91
C ILE A 124 0.79 15.88 -9.68
N ARG A 125 1.03 16.89 -8.85
CA ARG A 125 2.38 17.40 -8.55
C ARG A 125 3.31 16.29 -8.05
N ASP A 126 2.82 15.47 -7.14
CA ASP A 126 3.64 14.48 -6.45
C ASP A 126 3.93 13.25 -7.35
N ASN A 127 3.07 12.99 -8.34
CA ASN A 127 3.19 11.89 -9.29
C ASN A 127 3.52 12.31 -10.72
N LYS A 128 3.83 13.59 -10.95
CA LYS A 128 4.04 14.14 -12.29
C LYS A 128 5.03 13.34 -13.12
N PHE A 129 6.11 12.87 -12.51
CA PHE A 129 7.13 12.07 -13.18
C PHE A 129 6.60 10.71 -13.71
N LEU A 130 5.56 10.15 -13.08
CA LEU A 130 4.87 8.95 -13.58
C LEU A 130 3.86 9.31 -14.68
N LEU A 131 3.06 10.35 -14.44
CA LEU A 131 2.01 10.79 -15.35
C LEU A 131 2.58 11.20 -16.71
N ASP A 132 3.73 11.88 -16.73
CA ASP A 132 4.42 12.31 -17.94
C ASP A 132 5.03 11.14 -18.74
N GLU A 133 5.17 9.98 -18.12
CA GLU A 133 5.63 8.72 -18.73
C GLU A 133 4.49 7.75 -19.10
N GLY A 134 3.23 8.23 -19.05
CA GLY A 134 2.05 7.46 -19.44
C GLY A 134 1.54 6.48 -18.36
N TYR A 135 1.92 6.69 -17.10
CA TYR A 135 1.26 6.00 -16.01
C TYR A 135 -0.06 6.68 -15.66
N ALA A 136 -1.03 5.87 -15.27
CA ALA A 136 -2.22 6.33 -14.55
C ALA A 136 -2.07 5.92 -13.09
N VAL A 137 -2.09 6.90 -12.19
CA VAL A 137 -2.00 6.68 -10.75
C VAL A 137 -3.41 6.48 -10.20
N ILE A 138 -3.65 5.30 -9.63
CA ILE A 138 -4.92 4.90 -9.03
C ILE A 138 -4.77 4.98 -7.52
N LEU A 139 -5.62 5.77 -6.88
CA LEU A 139 -5.63 6.07 -5.46
C LEU A 139 -6.93 5.55 -4.83
N PRO A 140 -7.03 4.26 -4.47
CA PRO A 140 -8.20 3.74 -3.79
C PRO A 140 -8.33 4.32 -2.38
N VAL A 141 -9.56 4.59 -1.97
CA VAL A 141 -9.88 4.87 -0.57
C VAL A 141 -10.27 3.54 0.08
N TYR A 142 -9.31 2.89 0.69
CA TYR A 142 -9.47 1.57 1.30
C TYR A 142 -10.37 1.59 2.54
N HIS A 143 -10.84 0.42 2.94
CA HIS A 143 -11.55 0.24 4.19
C HIS A 143 -10.82 0.91 5.35
N SER A 144 -11.57 1.64 6.19
CA SER A 144 -11.04 2.36 7.37
C SER A 144 -10.10 3.52 7.08
N THR A 145 -9.99 4.00 5.83
CA THR A 145 -9.12 5.12 5.48
C THR A 145 -9.90 6.36 5.03
N LEU A 146 -9.31 7.52 5.24
CA LEU A 146 -9.81 8.82 4.79
C LEU A 146 -11.27 9.07 5.21
N SER A 147 -12.15 9.30 4.26
CA SER A 147 -13.58 9.57 4.53
C SER A 147 -14.43 8.32 4.74
N ARG A 148 -13.87 7.09 4.59
CA ARG A 148 -14.60 5.87 4.92
C ARG A 148 -14.63 5.64 6.44
N LYS A 149 -15.66 4.90 6.91
CA LYS A 149 -15.85 4.64 8.34
C LYS A 149 -14.63 3.95 8.95
N ARG A 150 -14.07 4.58 9.96
CA ARG A 150 -12.93 4.04 10.69
C ARG A 150 -13.37 2.88 11.59
N THR A 151 -12.70 1.74 11.44
CA THR A 151 -12.94 0.52 12.22
C THR A 151 -11.68 0.02 12.93
N ILE A 152 -10.52 0.56 12.59
CA ILE A 152 -9.26 0.29 13.30
C ILE A 152 -8.68 1.59 13.86
N ASP A 153 -8.15 1.52 15.06
CA ASP A 153 -7.57 2.68 15.76
C ASP A 153 -6.06 2.83 15.55
N SER A 154 -5.45 1.80 14.99
CA SER A 154 -4.00 1.76 14.78
C SER A 154 -3.64 0.96 13.55
N TRP A 155 -2.61 1.41 12.85
CA TRP A 155 -1.98 0.66 11.76
C TRP A 155 -0.99 -0.42 12.25
N TRP A 156 -0.68 -0.41 13.56
CA TRP A 156 0.19 -1.41 14.18
C TRP A 156 -0.50 -2.77 14.24
N PRO A 157 0.17 -3.85 13.76
CA PRO A 157 -0.37 -5.20 13.86
C PRO A 157 -0.75 -5.56 15.30
N ASN A 158 -1.86 -6.25 15.43
CA ASN A 158 -2.31 -6.81 16.70
C ASN A 158 -3.15 -8.07 16.44
N LYS A 159 -3.45 -8.82 17.51
CA LYS A 159 -4.14 -10.11 17.42
C LYS A 159 -5.68 -10.01 17.52
N SER A 160 -6.24 -8.80 17.43
CA SER A 160 -7.70 -8.65 17.49
C SER A 160 -8.37 -9.15 16.20
N GLU A 161 -9.64 -9.49 16.30
CA GLU A 161 -10.45 -9.88 15.13
C GLU A 161 -10.72 -8.67 14.27
N GLU A 162 -10.93 -7.50 14.87
CA GLU A 162 -11.17 -6.24 14.19
C GLU A 162 -10.01 -5.87 13.26
N TYR A 163 -8.75 -6.04 13.73
CA TYR A 163 -7.58 -5.81 12.92
C TYR A 163 -7.51 -6.81 11.74
N LYS A 164 -7.72 -8.11 12.02
CA LYS A 164 -7.76 -9.14 10.97
C LYS A 164 -8.80 -8.81 9.91
N GLN A 165 -10.04 -8.53 10.32
CA GLN A 165 -11.13 -8.23 9.38
C GLN A 165 -10.83 -6.97 8.56
N SER A 166 -10.19 -5.97 9.14
CA SER A 166 -9.82 -4.75 8.43
C SER A 166 -8.74 -5.02 7.36
N ILE A 167 -7.73 -5.82 7.67
CA ILE A 167 -6.71 -6.23 6.68
C ILE A 167 -7.35 -7.04 5.54
N LEU A 168 -8.25 -7.97 5.85
CA LEU A 168 -8.97 -8.76 4.84
C LEU A 168 -9.81 -7.85 3.92
N LYS A 169 -10.53 -6.87 4.49
CA LYS A 169 -11.32 -5.93 3.71
C LYS A 169 -10.45 -5.03 2.82
N ILE A 170 -9.31 -4.56 3.32
CA ILE A 170 -8.34 -3.78 2.52
C ILE A 170 -7.84 -4.62 1.33
N GLY A 171 -7.52 -5.89 1.55
CA GLY A 171 -7.09 -6.77 0.47
C GLY A 171 -8.21 -7.05 -0.55
N LYS A 172 -9.46 -7.21 -0.10
CA LYS A 172 -10.63 -7.35 -0.97
C LYS A 172 -10.88 -6.09 -1.79
N ASP A 173 -10.79 -4.91 -1.16
CA ASP A 173 -10.89 -3.62 -1.86
C ASP A 173 -9.81 -3.51 -2.96
N PHE A 174 -8.57 -3.91 -2.65
CA PHE A 174 -7.46 -3.91 -3.60
C PHE A 174 -7.74 -4.78 -4.82
N LYS A 175 -8.18 -6.03 -4.61
CA LYS A 175 -8.55 -6.95 -5.70
C LYS A 175 -9.70 -6.38 -6.53
N ARG A 176 -10.74 -5.83 -5.89
CA ARG A 176 -11.91 -5.27 -6.57
C ARG A 176 -11.57 -4.05 -7.44
N VAL A 177 -10.65 -3.21 -6.99
CA VAL A 177 -10.13 -2.10 -7.80
C VAL A 177 -9.39 -2.62 -9.03
N ILE A 178 -8.63 -3.69 -8.91
CA ILE A 178 -7.94 -4.32 -10.05
C ILE A 178 -8.96 -4.92 -11.02
N ASP A 179 -10.01 -5.58 -10.54
CA ASP A 179 -11.09 -6.08 -11.37
C ASP A 179 -11.71 -4.94 -12.19
N TYR A 180 -11.96 -3.79 -11.56
CA TYR A 180 -12.47 -2.61 -12.27
C TYR A 180 -11.50 -2.09 -13.33
N ILE A 181 -10.22 -1.95 -13.00
CA ILE A 181 -9.19 -1.46 -13.95
C ILE A 181 -9.11 -2.40 -15.16
N GLU A 182 -9.23 -3.71 -14.96
CA GLU A 182 -9.19 -4.71 -16.02
C GLU A 182 -10.37 -4.59 -17.00
N THR A 183 -11.50 -4.04 -16.58
CA THR A 183 -12.65 -3.75 -17.49
C THR A 183 -12.42 -2.53 -18.40
N ARG A 184 -11.46 -1.69 -18.07
CA ARG A 184 -11.16 -0.43 -18.76
C ARG A 184 -10.17 -0.66 -19.89
N LYS A 185 -10.59 -0.46 -21.14
CA LYS A 185 -9.80 -0.78 -22.36
C LYS A 185 -8.55 0.06 -22.54
N GLU A 186 -8.51 1.26 -21.97
CA GLU A 186 -7.36 2.15 -22.01
C GLU A 186 -6.20 1.72 -21.12
N PHE A 187 -6.42 0.79 -20.19
CA PHE A 187 -5.37 0.28 -19.30
C PHE A 187 -4.69 -0.96 -19.86
N ASP A 188 -3.37 -0.92 -19.94
CA ASP A 188 -2.55 -2.10 -20.16
C ASP A 188 -2.32 -2.84 -18.83
N ILE A 189 -3.20 -3.79 -18.52
CA ILE A 189 -3.11 -4.59 -17.30
C ILE A 189 -1.81 -5.40 -17.22
N SER A 190 -1.14 -5.68 -18.35
CA SER A 190 0.17 -6.35 -18.35
C SER A 190 1.28 -5.50 -17.76
N LYS A 191 1.03 -4.21 -17.53
CA LYS A 191 1.92 -3.22 -16.89
C LYS A 191 1.45 -2.80 -15.51
N LEU A 192 0.42 -3.48 -14.96
CA LEU A 192 -0.08 -3.15 -13.62
C LEU A 192 1.05 -3.19 -12.60
N SER A 193 1.22 -2.08 -11.91
CA SER A 193 2.26 -1.89 -10.91
C SER A 193 1.66 -1.45 -9.58
N TYR A 194 2.43 -1.58 -8.53
CA TYR A 194 2.08 -1.12 -7.18
C TYR A 194 3.12 -0.12 -6.68
N GLN A 195 2.68 0.93 -6.00
CA GLN A 195 3.56 1.71 -5.13
C GLN A 195 2.96 1.84 -3.75
N GLY A 196 3.81 1.83 -2.73
CA GLY A 196 3.37 1.94 -1.35
C GLY A 196 4.39 2.68 -0.50
N TYR A 197 3.88 3.61 0.32
CA TYR A 197 4.69 4.44 1.20
C TYR A 197 4.38 4.12 2.66
N SER A 198 5.41 3.84 3.48
CA SER A 198 5.25 3.60 4.93
C SER A 198 4.23 2.47 5.21
N TRP A 199 3.04 2.76 5.67
CA TRP A 199 1.98 1.77 5.85
C TRP A 199 1.59 1.05 4.55
N GLY A 200 1.65 1.75 3.39
CA GLY A 200 1.53 1.13 2.08
C GLY A 200 2.62 0.09 1.82
N SER A 201 3.84 0.35 2.29
CA SER A 201 4.92 -0.67 2.25
C SER A 201 4.61 -1.88 3.12
N VAL A 202 4.02 -1.69 4.31
CA VAL A 202 3.59 -2.81 5.16
C VAL A 202 2.47 -3.60 4.49
N SER A 203 1.49 -2.91 3.91
CA SER A 203 0.37 -3.52 3.20
C SER A 203 0.83 -4.32 1.98
N SER A 204 1.90 -3.90 1.30
CA SER A 204 2.46 -4.63 0.17
C SER A 204 2.84 -6.07 0.50
N ASN A 205 3.20 -6.35 1.75
CA ASN A 205 3.55 -7.71 2.20
C ASN A 205 2.39 -8.71 2.01
N TYR A 206 1.14 -8.25 2.09
CA TYR A 206 -0.04 -9.08 1.81
C TYR A 206 -0.50 -8.92 0.36
N LEU A 207 -0.71 -7.66 -0.06
CA LEU A 207 -1.38 -7.31 -1.30
C LEU A 207 -0.69 -7.91 -2.53
N LEU A 208 0.65 -7.88 -2.55
CA LEU A 208 1.43 -8.45 -3.65
C LEU A 208 1.49 -9.99 -3.65
N ALA A 209 1.11 -10.64 -2.54
CA ALA A 209 1.07 -12.09 -2.44
C ALA A 209 -0.32 -12.67 -2.73
N ILE A 210 -1.37 -11.84 -2.69
CA ILE A 210 -2.75 -12.28 -2.95
C ILE A 210 -3.23 -11.93 -4.35
N GLU A 211 -2.45 -11.14 -5.14
CA GLU A 211 -2.89 -10.61 -6.43
C GLU A 211 -1.80 -10.80 -7.51
N ASP A 212 -2.00 -11.81 -8.33
CA ASP A 212 -1.04 -12.26 -9.34
C ASP A 212 -0.96 -11.33 -10.58
N ARG A 213 -1.95 -10.45 -10.76
CA ARG A 213 -1.99 -9.48 -11.86
C ARG A 213 -0.99 -8.35 -11.69
N VAL A 214 -0.51 -8.05 -10.49
CA VAL A 214 0.55 -7.05 -10.25
C VAL A 214 1.87 -7.58 -10.81
N LYS A 215 2.56 -6.76 -11.62
CA LYS A 215 3.78 -7.16 -12.34
C LYS A 215 5.06 -6.60 -11.75
N SER A 216 4.98 -5.50 -11.00
CA SER A 216 6.13 -4.90 -10.32
C SER A 216 5.68 -4.04 -9.15
N ALA A 217 6.59 -3.76 -8.23
CA ALA A 217 6.29 -2.88 -7.10
C ALA A 217 7.45 -1.92 -6.78
N ALA A 218 7.09 -0.69 -6.42
CA ALA A 218 7.98 0.29 -5.79
C ALA A 218 7.54 0.51 -4.34
N ILE A 219 8.43 0.21 -3.40
CA ILE A 219 8.16 0.23 -1.96
C ILE A 219 9.07 1.27 -1.32
N PHE A 220 8.49 2.16 -0.53
CA PHE A 220 9.20 3.27 0.08
C PHE A 220 9.06 3.22 1.60
N VAL A 221 10.20 3.30 2.29
CA VAL A 221 10.32 3.38 3.75
C VAL A 221 9.42 2.36 4.47
N GLY A 222 9.79 1.08 4.38
CA GLY A 222 9.01 -0.02 4.95
C GLY A 222 9.86 -1.21 5.36
N GLY A 223 9.19 -2.22 5.88
CA GLY A 223 9.81 -3.44 6.37
C GLY A 223 8.79 -4.36 7.03
N LEU A 224 9.26 -5.30 7.84
CA LEU A 224 8.41 -6.14 8.67
C LEU A 224 8.14 -5.45 10.01
N MET A 225 6.89 -5.47 10.44
CA MET A 225 6.49 -4.97 11.75
C MET A 225 6.87 -5.97 12.86
N LEU A 226 7.39 -5.44 13.97
CA LEU A 226 7.79 -6.28 15.11
C LEU A 226 6.58 -6.82 15.90
N GLN A 227 5.44 -6.15 15.82
CA GLN A 227 4.19 -6.60 16.42
C GLN A 227 3.66 -7.84 15.70
N LYS A 228 3.07 -8.75 16.45
CA LYS A 228 2.42 -9.96 15.91
C LYS A 228 0.95 -9.70 15.64
N SER A 229 0.47 -10.24 14.53
CA SER A 229 -0.96 -10.35 14.24
C SER A 229 -1.49 -11.77 14.42
N LYS A 230 -2.70 -12.05 13.98
CA LYS A 230 -3.18 -13.42 13.81
C LYS A 230 -2.42 -14.10 12.68
N LYS A 231 -2.19 -15.41 12.78
CA LYS A 231 -1.38 -16.17 11.82
C LYS A 231 -1.87 -16.02 10.37
N GLU A 232 -3.18 -15.94 10.19
CA GLU A 232 -3.82 -15.83 8.87
C GLU A 232 -3.50 -14.52 8.13
N ILE A 233 -3.00 -13.52 8.85
CA ILE A 233 -2.60 -12.21 8.29
C ILE A 233 -1.19 -11.82 8.74
N GLU A 234 -0.33 -12.75 9.07
CA GLU A 234 1.06 -12.46 9.44
C GLU A 234 1.91 -12.10 8.20
N PRO A 235 2.47 -10.88 8.14
CA PRO A 235 3.13 -10.36 6.94
C PRO A 235 4.27 -11.22 6.41
N HIS A 236 5.08 -11.81 7.31
CA HIS A 236 6.24 -12.62 6.91
C HIS A 236 5.86 -13.91 6.16
N ILE A 237 4.64 -14.42 6.39
CA ILE A 237 4.09 -15.59 5.68
C ILE A 237 3.82 -15.25 4.22
N TYR A 238 3.21 -14.09 3.97
CA TYR A 238 2.89 -13.60 2.64
C TYR A 238 4.12 -13.12 1.88
N LEU A 239 4.98 -12.37 2.53
CA LEU A 239 6.20 -11.80 1.96
C LEU A 239 7.06 -12.86 1.23
N ARG A 240 7.18 -14.06 1.79
CA ARG A 240 7.94 -15.18 1.20
C ARG A 240 7.40 -15.63 -0.17
N ARG A 241 6.17 -15.29 -0.50
CA ARG A 241 5.46 -15.69 -1.72
C ARG A 241 5.40 -14.62 -2.79
N ILE A 242 5.89 -13.44 -2.51
CA ILE A 242 6.05 -12.36 -3.49
C ILE A 242 7.22 -12.71 -4.41
N LYS A 243 6.96 -12.81 -5.72
CA LYS A 243 7.96 -13.21 -6.74
C LYS A 243 8.21 -12.16 -7.80
N ILE A 244 7.41 -11.09 -7.83
CA ILE A 244 7.49 -10.02 -8.81
C ILE A 244 8.74 -9.14 -8.58
N PRO A 245 9.22 -8.41 -9.61
CA PRO A 245 10.27 -7.40 -9.46
C PRO A 245 9.89 -6.33 -8.44
N VAL A 246 10.84 -6.00 -7.55
CA VAL A 246 10.64 -5.01 -6.49
C VAL A 246 11.79 -4.01 -6.44
N LEU A 247 11.45 -2.72 -6.46
CA LEU A 247 12.31 -1.62 -6.01
C LEU A 247 11.95 -1.28 -4.57
N HIS A 248 12.91 -1.34 -3.64
CA HIS A 248 12.69 -0.90 -2.26
C HIS A 248 13.70 0.19 -1.89
N ILE A 249 13.19 1.35 -1.50
CA ILE A 249 13.98 2.51 -1.07
C ILE A 249 13.74 2.72 0.42
N VAL A 250 14.82 2.71 1.20
CA VAL A 250 14.76 2.82 2.67
C VAL A 250 15.77 3.86 3.18
N GLY A 251 15.42 4.52 4.27
CA GLY A 251 16.35 5.32 5.05
C GLY A 251 17.12 4.44 6.04
N LYS A 252 18.42 4.59 6.14
CA LYS A 252 19.23 3.83 7.10
C LYS A 252 18.96 4.23 8.55
N LEU A 253 18.52 5.47 8.75
CA LEU A 253 18.20 6.04 10.06
C LEU A 253 16.69 6.02 10.33
N ASP A 254 15.92 5.15 9.64
CA ASP A 254 14.50 5.03 9.84
C ASP A 254 14.18 4.57 11.27
N GLY A 255 13.48 5.45 12.03
CA GLY A 255 13.11 5.18 13.41
C GLY A 255 11.82 4.37 13.55
N VAL A 256 11.07 4.18 12.46
CA VAL A 256 9.83 3.37 12.42
C VAL A 256 10.14 1.95 11.96
N PHE A 257 10.89 1.81 10.87
CA PHE A 257 11.34 0.52 10.34
C PHE A 257 12.84 0.37 10.55
N ASP A 258 13.21 -0.06 11.76
CA ASP A 258 14.62 -0.26 12.12
C ASP A 258 15.36 -1.09 11.07
N HIS A 259 16.52 -0.59 10.63
CA HIS A 259 17.27 -1.20 9.55
C HIS A 259 17.64 -2.66 9.83
N GLU A 260 18.05 -2.98 11.07
CA GLU A 260 18.51 -4.32 11.46
C GLU A 260 17.32 -5.27 11.73
N LYS A 261 16.28 -4.76 12.41
CA LYS A 261 15.19 -5.60 12.96
C LYS A 261 13.97 -5.71 12.05
N SER A 262 13.79 -4.77 11.14
CA SER A 262 12.62 -4.66 10.26
C SER A 262 12.99 -4.82 8.79
N PHE A 263 13.91 -3.99 8.28
CA PHE A 263 14.28 -4.00 6.86
C PHE A 263 15.14 -5.23 6.47
N LYS A 264 16.23 -5.53 7.19
CA LYS A 264 17.09 -6.68 6.86
C LYS A 264 16.31 -8.01 6.84
N PRO A 265 15.46 -8.33 7.83
CA PRO A 265 14.59 -9.50 7.76
C PRO A 265 13.64 -9.46 6.56
N TRP A 266 13.04 -8.31 6.25
CA TRP A 266 12.22 -8.15 5.06
C TRP A 266 13.00 -8.52 3.78
N ASN A 267 14.19 -7.94 3.61
CA ASN A 267 15.04 -8.20 2.44
C ASN A 267 15.49 -9.66 2.31
N LYS A 268 15.71 -10.32 3.46
CA LYS A 268 16.06 -11.75 3.52
C LYS A 268 14.88 -12.65 3.16
N LEU A 269 13.67 -12.30 3.61
CA LEU A 269 12.50 -13.18 3.54
C LEU A 269 11.68 -13.03 2.25
N ILE A 270 11.72 -11.86 1.61
CA ILE A 270 10.96 -11.67 0.37
C ILE A 270 11.34 -12.70 -0.69
N GLY A 271 10.32 -13.31 -1.28
CA GLY A 271 10.51 -14.38 -2.26
C GLY A 271 10.97 -13.92 -3.64
N THR A 272 11.06 -12.61 -3.91
CA THR A 272 11.56 -12.05 -5.16
C THR A 272 13.02 -12.48 -5.41
N PRO A 273 13.36 -13.03 -6.58
CA PRO A 273 14.72 -13.36 -6.93
C PRO A 273 15.68 -12.17 -6.84
N THR A 274 16.93 -12.39 -6.44
CA THR A 274 17.92 -11.32 -6.26
C THR A 274 18.10 -10.44 -7.51
N LYS A 275 18.05 -11.04 -8.72
CA LYS A 275 18.16 -10.31 -9.98
C LYS A 275 17.01 -9.33 -10.24
N ASP A 276 15.85 -9.58 -9.64
CA ASP A 276 14.61 -8.80 -9.79
C ASP A 276 14.36 -7.91 -8.57
N LYS A 277 15.30 -7.85 -7.63
CA LYS A 277 15.22 -7.07 -6.39
C LYS A 277 16.25 -5.94 -6.41
N ARG A 278 15.77 -4.71 -6.49
CA ARG A 278 16.60 -3.51 -6.39
C ARG A 278 16.37 -2.83 -5.04
N ILE A 279 17.45 -2.73 -4.25
CA ILE A 279 17.45 -2.06 -2.94
C ILE A 279 18.26 -0.77 -3.03
N VAL A 280 17.69 0.32 -2.53
CA VAL A 280 18.37 1.61 -2.41
C VAL A 280 18.32 2.03 -0.94
N ILE A 281 19.50 2.12 -0.32
CA ILE A 281 19.65 2.56 1.07
C ILE A 281 20.16 4.00 1.07
N LEU A 282 19.41 4.90 1.69
CA LEU A 282 19.76 6.30 1.83
C LEU A 282 20.41 6.50 3.21
N GLU A 283 21.73 6.67 3.25
CA GLU A 283 22.55 6.59 4.45
C GLU A 283 22.16 7.59 5.56
N ASN A 284 21.80 8.82 5.20
CA ASN A 284 21.52 9.90 6.14
C ASN A 284 20.05 10.30 6.20
N ILE A 285 19.14 9.38 5.82
CA ILE A 285 17.72 9.62 5.77
C ILE A 285 17.03 8.75 6.83
N GLY A 286 16.06 9.36 7.52
CA GLY A 286 15.12 8.69 8.42
C GLY A 286 13.90 8.12 7.68
N HIS A 287 12.76 8.13 8.36
CA HIS A 287 11.46 7.70 7.84
C HIS A 287 10.84 8.70 6.86
#